data_4b224b8bbadb2ea65fb7737241faae35
#
_entry.id   4b224b8bbadb2ea65fb7737241faae35
#
_cell.length_a   1.000
_cell.length_b   1.000
_cell.length_c   1.000
_cell.angle_alpha   90.00
_cell.angle_beta   90.00
_cell.angle_gamma   90.00
#
_symmetry.space_group_name_H-M   'P 1'
#
loop_
_entity.id
_entity.type
_entity.pdbx_description
1 polymer ?
#
loop_
_entity_poly.entity_id
_entity_poly.type
_entity_poly.pdbx_seq_one_letter_code
_entity_poly.pdbx_strand_id
1 'polypeptide(L)'
;MDSPILIVGAGPVGLAAALTLSRFAVPLRIIDRNEAPTTLSKALVLWRRSLINLDPAIPYERWLGQGIVPKGLHFFDQGAYHATMTLDNSGHVLPPGLLIPQSNVEATLIETLAERGVVIERQTSLESFDRQADHVVCQLNTPQGTETVKTPYLFGCDGAHSTVRHGLGLDFAGESIAQRWLLGDIEVEVEDGVNPNKPHDERERTLGHGWLYSTNSDDGSLQLFPISDTRYRIFVEAGMAGPETPRQDPTIEDLQAALIERTRLQWKITNSYWLADFRINERQVTQYVHGNVFLAGDAAHVHSPAGGQGMNTGIQDAVNLGWKLALAAQGKADPSLLETYQEERHPVAARVIKISGRAMRITMNTNRLTRGVQDVIQSIVTHIPAVRKMVTSILAEDDVNYLNSTLAGDSEGKIKPGATLPDVPIEIDGETVSSIRLLRPDGSGVFYTLLLMPNADPSAWPTASMLQHRQLGCDFDDPQRHFSDAFGLRSTSGVLVRPDGVIAAEGSPSAIQAWLERK
;
A
#
# COMPACT_ATOMS: atom_id res chain seq x y z
N MET A 1 -23.28 10.72 16.17
CA MET A 1 -22.26 11.09 17.19
C MET A 1 -21.79 12.49 16.89
N ASP A 2 -21.82 13.39 17.86
CA ASP A 2 -21.42 14.80 17.66
C ASP A 2 -19.91 15.01 17.83
N SER A 3 -19.19 14.05 18.40
CA SER A 3 -17.75 14.12 18.58
C SER A 3 -16.98 13.45 17.43
N PRO A 4 -15.93 14.11 16.90
CA PRO A 4 -15.16 13.58 15.78
C PRO A 4 -14.27 12.38 16.18
N ILE A 5 -13.99 11.49 15.23
CA ILE A 5 -12.96 10.48 15.35
C ILE A 5 -11.59 11.18 15.32
N LEU A 6 -10.70 10.85 16.29
CA LEU A 6 -9.37 11.43 16.34
C LEU A 6 -8.35 10.51 15.65
N ILE A 7 -7.71 11.03 14.60
CA ILE A 7 -6.60 10.38 13.89
C ILE A 7 -5.30 11.04 14.32
N VAL A 8 -4.34 10.25 14.82
CA VAL A 8 -3.03 10.74 15.25
C VAL A 8 -1.97 10.36 14.22
N GLY A 9 -1.35 11.37 13.61
CA GLY A 9 -0.37 11.27 12.54
C GLY A 9 -0.96 11.53 11.16
N ALA A 10 -0.37 12.45 10.41
CA ALA A 10 -0.75 12.81 9.03
C ALA A 10 0.33 12.40 8.01
N GLY A 11 0.88 11.20 8.19
CA GLY A 11 1.60 10.47 7.14
C GLY A 11 0.62 9.75 6.20
N PRO A 12 1.10 8.94 5.23
CA PRO A 12 0.25 8.31 4.21
C PRO A 12 -0.91 7.49 4.79
N VAL A 13 -0.68 6.83 5.94
CA VAL A 13 -1.68 5.98 6.62
C VAL A 13 -2.79 6.82 7.24
N GLY A 14 -2.44 7.85 8.01
CA GLY A 14 -3.43 8.74 8.63
C GLY A 14 -4.20 9.57 7.60
N LEU A 15 -3.53 10.01 6.53
CA LEU A 15 -4.18 10.70 5.42
C LEU A 15 -5.17 9.79 4.69
N ALA A 16 -4.82 8.51 4.45
CA ALA A 16 -5.73 7.52 3.86
C ALA A 16 -6.92 7.20 4.79
N ALA A 17 -6.69 7.15 6.11
CA ALA A 17 -7.75 6.99 7.11
C ALA A 17 -8.72 8.18 7.09
N ALA A 18 -8.19 9.41 7.11
CA ALA A 18 -8.99 10.64 7.02
C ALA A 18 -9.78 10.70 5.71
N LEU A 19 -9.14 10.34 4.59
CA LEU A 19 -9.78 10.29 3.28
C LEU A 19 -10.94 9.29 3.26
N THR A 20 -10.74 8.09 3.82
CA THR A 20 -11.78 7.06 3.89
C THR A 20 -12.96 7.52 4.74
N LEU A 21 -12.72 8.07 5.93
CA LEU A 21 -13.78 8.58 6.80
C LEU A 21 -14.53 9.77 6.17
N SER A 22 -13.81 10.69 5.52
CA SER A 22 -14.43 11.85 4.85
C SER A 22 -15.35 11.45 3.70
N ARG A 23 -15.03 10.35 3.00
CA ARG A 23 -15.88 9.78 1.93
C ARG A 23 -17.27 9.40 2.46
N PHE A 24 -17.36 8.99 3.73
CA PHE A 24 -18.61 8.61 4.39
C PHE A 24 -19.20 9.72 5.25
N ALA A 25 -18.70 10.95 5.13
CA ALA A 25 -19.16 12.12 5.87
C ALA A 25 -19.14 11.92 7.41
N VAL A 26 -18.17 11.19 7.92
CA VAL A 26 -17.97 11.01 9.36
C VAL A 26 -17.15 12.19 9.89
N PRO A 27 -17.58 12.85 10.99
CA PRO A 27 -16.78 13.88 11.63
C PRO A 27 -15.44 13.33 12.08
N LEU A 28 -14.34 14.01 11.70
CA LEU A 28 -12.98 13.60 12.03
C LEU A 28 -12.11 14.80 12.38
N ARG A 29 -11.09 14.56 13.20
CA ARG A 29 -9.93 15.44 13.40
C ARG A 29 -8.68 14.64 13.07
N ILE A 30 -7.79 15.21 12.30
CA ILE A 30 -6.47 14.64 12.03
C ILE A 30 -5.40 15.59 12.52
N ILE A 31 -4.53 15.11 13.40
CA ILE A 31 -3.46 15.88 14.02
C ILE A 31 -2.09 15.37 13.61
N ASP A 32 -1.11 16.25 13.52
CA ASP A 32 0.29 15.88 13.30
C ASP A 32 1.22 16.81 14.09
N ARG A 33 2.23 16.21 14.73
CA ARG A 33 3.22 16.96 15.52
C ARG A 33 4.14 17.85 14.69
N ASN A 34 4.31 17.55 13.40
CA ASN A 34 5.18 18.30 12.51
C ASN A 34 4.47 19.58 12.01
N GLU A 35 5.25 20.61 11.75
CA GLU A 35 4.78 21.89 11.19
C GLU A 35 4.30 21.75 9.74
N ALA A 36 4.97 20.89 8.96
CA ALA A 36 4.72 20.70 7.55
C ALA A 36 4.77 19.21 7.18
N PRO A 37 4.25 18.80 6.01
CA PRO A 37 4.47 17.48 5.45
C PRO A 37 5.97 17.17 5.34
N THR A 38 6.35 15.90 5.46
CA THR A 38 7.75 15.51 5.31
C THR A 38 8.22 15.70 3.86
N THR A 39 9.41 16.27 3.71
CA THR A 39 10.11 16.30 2.43
C THR A 39 10.93 15.02 2.20
N LEU A 40 11.13 14.23 3.26
CA LEU A 40 11.85 12.96 3.21
C LEU A 40 10.94 11.88 2.65
N SER A 41 11.26 11.37 1.49
CA SER A 41 10.50 10.33 0.83
C SER A 41 11.07 8.95 1.19
N LYS A 42 10.55 8.31 2.24
CA LYS A 42 11.01 6.97 2.66
C LYS A 42 10.50 5.88 1.72
N ALA A 43 9.23 5.89 1.37
CA ALA A 43 8.64 4.97 0.39
C ALA A 43 8.71 5.55 -1.03
N LEU A 44 8.74 4.66 -2.02
CA LEU A 44 8.85 5.03 -3.44
C LEU A 44 7.82 4.34 -4.34
N VAL A 45 7.09 3.35 -3.84
CA VAL A 45 6.18 2.57 -4.68
C VAL A 45 4.77 2.63 -4.14
N LEU A 46 3.81 2.94 -5.00
CA LEU A 46 2.39 2.76 -4.75
C LEU A 46 1.92 1.56 -5.60
N TRP A 47 1.70 0.42 -4.93
CA TRP A 47 1.31 -0.83 -5.59
C TRP A 47 -0.16 -0.85 -6.00
N ARG A 48 -0.52 -1.71 -6.98
CA ARG A 48 -1.87 -1.84 -7.53
C ARG A 48 -2.95 -1.95 -6.47
N ARG A 49 -2.74 -2.77 -5.45
CA ARG A 49 -3.72 -2.94 -4.37
C ARG A 49 -4.05 -1.63 -3.69
N SER A 50 -3.06 -0.77 -3.44
CA SER A 50 -3.28 0.55 -2.86
C SER A 50 -3.98 1.50 -3.84
N LEU A 51 -3.67 1.43 -5.14
CA LEU A 51 -4.41 2.18 -6.17
C LEU A 51 -5.89 1.79 -6.15
N ILE A 52 -6.20 0.49 -6.10
CA ILE A 52 -7.58 -0.04 -6.00
C ILE A 52 -8.27 0.48 -4.74
N ASN A 53 -7.61 0.44 -3.59
CA ASN A 53 -8.20 0.89 -2.33
C ASN A 53 -8.47 2.41 -2.29
N LEU A 54 -7.66 3.20 -2.95
CA LEU A 54 -7.80 4.65 -3.01
C LEU A 54 -8.77 5.11 -4.11
N ASP A 55 -9.01 4.30 -5.15
CA ASP A 55 -9.79 4.66 -6.33
C ASP A 55 -11.20 5.20 -6.03
N PRO A 56 -11.96 4.65 -5.07
CA PRO A 56 -13.27 5.19 -4.74
C PRO A 56 -13.26 6.64 -4.21
N ALA A 57 -12.11 7.15 -3.80
CA ALA A 57 -11.93 8.51 -3.30
C ALA A 57 -11.05 9.37 -4.22
N ILE A 58 -10.04 8.76 -4.85
CA ILE A 58 -9.10 9.38 -5.79
C ILE A 58 -8.98 8.48 -7.00
N PRO A 59 -9.61 8.81 -8.12
CA PRO A 59 -9.53 8.03 -9.35
C PRO A 59 -8.09 7.67 -9.71
N TYR A 60 -7.85 6.41 -10.08
CA TYR A 60 -6.48 5.93 -10.37
C TYR A 60 -5.81 6.73 -11.51
N GLU A 61 -6.59 7.33 -12.38
CA GLU A 61 -6.12 8.18 -13.47
C GLU A 61 -5.33 9.40 -12.94
N ARG A 62 -5.70 9.92 -11.75
CA ARG A 62 -4.98 11.03 -11.10
C ARG A 62 -3.55 10.62 -10.68
N TRP A 63 -3.33 9.33 -10.41
CA TRP A 63 -2.02 8.81 -10.02
C TRP A 63 -1.11 8.52 -11.21
N LEU A 64 -1.66 8.02 -12.34
CA LEU A 64 -0.88 7.55 -13.49
C LEU A 64 0.06 8.60 -14.07
N GLY A 65 -0.30 9.89 -14.00
CA GLY A 65 0.53 11.00 -14.47
C GLY A 65 1.63 11.45 -13.49
N GLN A 66 1.69 10.89 -12.28
CA GLN A 66 2.57 11.38 -11.20
C GLN A 66 3.76 10.47 -10.92
N GLY A 67 3.80 9.28 -11.50
CA GLY A 67 4.82 8.29 -11.24
C GLY A 67 5.21 7.52 -12.49
N ILE A 68 6.24 6.71 -12.36
CA ILE A 68 6.74 5.83 -13.42
C ILE A 68 6.18 4.43 -13.22
N VAL A 69 5.61 3.82 -14.27
CA VAL A 69 5.17 2.42 -14.22
C VAL A 69 6.40 1.52 -14.22
N PRO A 70 6.62 0.71 -13.16
CA PRO A 70 7.75 -0.22 -13.12
C PRO A 70 7.56 -1.34 -14.15
N LYS A 71 8.57 -1.57 -14.98
CA LYS A 71 8.60 -2.64 -15.99
C LYS A 71 9.21 -3.92 -15.46
N GLY A 72 10.15 -3.80 -14.51
CA GLY A 72 10.89 -4.92 -13.93
C GLY A 72 12.25 -4.54 -13.40
N LEU A 73 13.08 -5.56 -13.16
CA LEU A 73 14.43 -5.43 -12.61
C LEU A 73 15.45 -5.99 -13.58
N HIS A 74 16.53 -5.25 -13.75
CA HIS A 74 17.77 -5.77 -14.31
C HIS A 74 18.71 -6.19 -13.18
N PHE A 75 19.15 -7.42 -13.22
CA PHE A 75 20.11 -7.98 -12.28
C PHE A 75 21.51 -7.95 -12.89
N PHE A 76 22.47 -7.53 -12.07
CA PHE A 76 23.87 -7.49 -12.42
C PHE A 76 24.66 -8.21 -11.33
N ASP A 77 25.78 -8.85 -11.72
CA ASP A 77 26.78 -9.41 -10.81
C ASP A 77 28.14 -8.80 -11.14
N GLN A 78 28.82 -8.23 -10.16
CA GLN A 78 30.10 -7.53 -10.34
C GLN A 78 30.05 -6.47 -11.47
N GLY A 79 28.90 -5.80 -11.63
CA GLY A 79 28.66 -4.81 -12.68
C GLY A 79 28.41 -5.39 -14.09
N ALA A 80 28.45 -6.71 -14.26
CA ALA A 80 28.09 -7.36 -15.52
C ALA A 80 26.60 -7.74 -15.53
N TYR A 81 25.93 -7.51 -16.66
CA TYR A 81 24.54 -7.92 -16.82
C TYR A 81 24.38 -9.43 -16.64
N HIS A 82 23.42 -9.83 -15.84
CA HIS A 82 23.13 -11.22 -15.54
C HIS A 82 21.75 -11.66 -16.06
N ALA A 83 20.68 -10.95 -15.69
CA ALA A 83 19.32 -11.33 -16.04
C ALA A 83 18.35 -10.14 -15.99
N THR A 84 17.16 -10.32 -16.59
CA THR A 84 16.05 -9.38 -16.46
C THR A 84 14.80 -10.11 -16.00
N MET A 85 14.16 -9.60 -14.96
CA MET A 85 12.82 -9.98 -14.54
C MET A 85 11.85 -8.89 -14.98
N THR A 86 10.90 -9.23 -15.85
CA THR A 86 9.78 -8.34 -16.20
C THR A 86 8.63 -8.53 -15.21
N LEU A 87 7.96 -7.46 -14.80
CA LEU A 87 6.71 -7.55 -14.07
C LEU A 87 5.58 -7.97 -15.03
N ASP A 88 4.87 -9.02 -14.65
CA ASP A 88 3.78 -9.57 -15.45
C ASP A 88 2.47 -8.84 -15.12
N ASN A 89 1.96 -8.04 -16.08
CA ASN A 89 0.69 -7.33 -15.94
C ASN A 89 -0.46 -8.03 -16.69
N SER A 90 -0.26 -9.26 -17.16
CA SER A 90 -1.27 -10.00 -17.93
C SER A 90 -2.56 -10.21 -17.12
N GLY A 91 -3.68 -9.83 -17.72
CA GLY A 91 -5.01 -9.95 -17.12
C GLY A 91 -5.42 -8.80 -16.21
N HIS A 92 -4.64 -7.69 -16.16
CA HIS A 92 -4.97 -6.49 -15.41
C HIS A 92 -4.99 -5.25 -16.31
N VAL A 93 -5.88 -4.31 -16.00
CA VAL A 93 -5.94 -2.99 -16.64
C VAL A 93 -4.99 -2.01 -15.97
N LEU A 94 -5.00 -2.00 -14.63
CA LEU A 94 -4.10 -1.16 -13.87
C LEU A 94 -2.66 -1.69 -13.92
N PRO A 95 -1.65 -0.82 -13.93
CA PRO A 95 -0.26 -1.24 -13.82
C PRO A 95 -0.02 -1.98 -12.49
N PRO A 96 1.06 -2.78 -12.36
CA PRO A 96 1.37 -3.46 -11.11
C PRO A 96 1.63 -2.49 -9.96
N GLY A 97 2.01 -1.25 -10.26
CA GLY A 97 2.22 -0.16 -9.33
C GLY A 97 2.79 1.07 -10.03
N LEU A 98 3.12 2.08 -9.25
CA LEU A 98 3.78 3.31 -9.68
C LEU A 98 5.00 3.58 -8.81
N LEU A 99 6.14 3.87 -9.43
CA LEU A 99 7.28 4.47 -8.74
C LEU A 99 6.94 5.95 -8.54
N ILE A 100 6.51 6.28 -7.35
CA ILE A 100 6.08 7.62 -6.95
C ILE A 100 6.61 7.92 -5.55
N PRO A 101 7.34 9.03 -5.34
CA PRO A 101 7.81 9.40 -4.02
C PRO A 101 6.68 9.55 -3.00
N GLN A 102 6.90 9.09 -1.77
CA GLN A 102 5.93 9.22 -0.67
C GLN A 102 5.42 10.66 -0.51
N SER A 103 6.29 11.65 -0.67
CA SER A 103 5.90 13.07 -0.61
C SER A 103 4.83 13.44 -1.62
N ASN A 104 4.87 12.87 -2.83
CA ASN A 104 3.86 13.11 -3.87
C ASN A 104 2.54 12.40 -3.52
N VAL A 105 2.63 11.19 -2.93
CA VAL A 105 1.44 10.48 -2.44
C VAL A 105 0.77 11.29 -1.33
N GLU A 106 1.54 11.78 -0.35
CA GLU A 106 1.02 12.64 0.72
C GLU A 106 0.41 13.93 0.17
N ALA A 107 1.07 14.60 -0.79
CA ALA A 107 0.56 15.82 -1.40
C ALA A 107 -0.82 15.60 -2.05
N THR A 108 -0.97 14.55 -2.84
CA THR A 108 -2.25 14.21 -3.50
C THR A 108 -3.35 13.89 -2.48
N LEU A 109 -3.02 13.18 -1.40
CA LEU A 109 -3.97 12.90 -0.32
C LEU A 109 -4.38 14.17 0.41
N ILE A 110 -3.43 15.07 0.72
CA ILE A 110 -3.67 16.37 1.39
C ILE A 110 -4.56 17.26 0.52
N GLU A 111 -4.25 17.40 -0.78
CA GLU A 111 -5.06 18.17 -1.72
C GLU A 111 -6.51 17.66 -1.77
N THR A 112 -6.69 16.34 -1.89
CA THR A 112 -8.02 15.73 -1.92
C THR A 112 -8.78 15.91 -0.61
N LEU A 113 -8.10 15.86 0.53
CA LEU A 113 -8.70 16.15 1.84
C LEU A 113 -9.13 17.61 1.95
N ALA A 114 -8.31 18.54 1.46
CA ALA A 114 -8.65 19.97 1.42
C ALA A 114 -9.86 20.25 0.51
N GLU A 115 -9.96 19.59 -0.66
CA GLU A 115 -11.13 19.63 -1.54
C GLU A 115 -12.43 19.18 -0.82
N ARG A 116 -12.30 18.31 0.20
CA ARG A 116 -13.38 17.80 1.04
C ARG A 116 -13.61 18.62 2.33
N GLY A 117 -12.87 19.71 2.50
CA GLY A 117 -12.96 20.57 3.68
C GLY A 117 -12.33 20.00 4.95
N VAL A 118 -11.48 18.97 4.84
CA VAL A 118 -10.75 18.41 5.98
C VAL A 118 -9.47 19.18 6.19
N VAL A 119 -9.30 19.71 7.41
CA VAL A 119 -8.10 20.45 7.82
C VAL A 119 -7.19 19.54 8.64
N ILE A 120 -5.90 19.52 8.30
CA ILE A 120 -4.87 18.81 9.06
C ILE A 120 -4.32 19.77 10.12
N GLU A 121 -4.51 19.43 11.38
CA GLU A 121 -4.02 20.21 12.51
C GLU A 121 -2.54 19.92 12.75
N ARG A 122 -1.68 20.77 12.20
CA ARG A 122 -0.23 20.68 12.34
C ARG A 122 0.24 21.22 13.70
N GLN A 123 1.50 20.90 14.08
CA GLN A 123 2.10 21.25 15.39
C GLN A 123 1.22 20.83 16.56
N THR A 124 0.43 19.76 16.36
CA THR A 124 -0.49 19.22 17.34
C THR A 124 -0.15 17.77 17.62
N SER A 125 0.20 17.44 18.88
CA SER A 125 0.60 16.10 19.29
C SER A 125 -0.31 15.54 20.36
N LEU A 126 -0.51 14.20 20.33
CA LEU A 126 -1.11 13.47 21.43
C LEU A 126 -0.06 13.28 22.53
N GLU A 127 -0.33 13.75 23.74
CA GLU A 127 0.54 13.57 24.90
C GLU A 127 0.16 12.31 25.69
N SER A 128 -1.12 12.14 25.96
CA SER A 128 -1.65 10.99 26.66
C SER A 128 -3.12 10.77 26.34
N PHE A 129 -3.64 9.61 26.70
CA PHE A 129 -5.07 9.33 26.59
C PHE A 129 -5.52 8.34 27.67
N ASP A 130 -6.81 8.40 28.00
CA ASP A 130 -7.47 7.49 28.92
C ASP A 130 -8.71 6.88 28.25
N ARG A 131 -8.79 5.54 28.25
CA ARG A 131 -9.88 4.79 27.63
C ARG A 131 -11.04 4.66 28.60
N GLN A 132 -12.20 5.06 28.15
CA GLN A 132 -13.48 4.82 28.80
C GLN A 132 -14.28 3.77 28.01
N ALA A 133 -15.39 3.31 28.55
CA ALA A 133 -16.20 2.27 27.92
C ALA A 133 -16.74 2.68 26.55
N ASP A 134 -17.11 3.95 26.35
CA ASP A 134 -17.79 4.50 25.18
C ASP A 134 -17.02 5.62 24.46
N HIS A 135 -15.90 6.08 25.03
CA HIS A 135 -15.07 7.13 24.44
C HIS A 135 -13.62 7.08 24.94
N VAL A 136 -12.77 7.88 24.32
CA VAL A 136 -11.38 8.12 24.74
C VAL A 136 -11.22 9.59 25.11
N VAL A 137 -10.62 9.88 26.26
CA VAL A 137 -10.24 11.22 26.68
C VAL A 137 -8.77 11.43 26.30
N CYS A 138 -8.49 12.37 25.41
CA CYS A 138 -7.15 12.63 24.90
C CYS A 138 -6.64 13.99 25.38
N GLN A 139 -5.37 14.05 25.77
CA GLN A 139 -4.63 15.28 26.06
C GLN A 139 -3.78 15.61 24.85
N LEU A 140 -4.05 16.75 24.23
CA LEU A 140 -3.31 17.25 23.08
C LEU A 140 -2.44 18.43 23.48
N ASN A 141 -1.24 18.48 22.94
CA ASN A 141 -0.40 19.68 22.95
C ASN A 141 -0.54 20.39 21.61
N THR A 142 -1.07 21.62 21.62
CA THR A 142 -1.36 22.45 20.45
C THR A 142 -0.53 23.74 20.48
N PRO A 143 -0.41 24.48 19.39
CA PRO A 143 0.23 25.80 19.40
C PRO A 143 -0.38 26.80 20.38
N GLN A 144 -1.63 26.57 20.79
CA GLN A 144 -2.36 27.41 21.74
C GLN A 144 -2.27 26.91 23.20
N GLY A 145 -1.62 25.78 23.42
CA GLY A 145 -1.47 25.13 24.74
C GLY A 145 -2.13 23.75 24.79
N THR A 146 -2.30 23.22 26.00
CA THR A 146 -2.89 21.89 26.20
C THR A 146 -4.40 21.93 26.00
N GLU A 147 -4.93 20.98 25.23
CA GLU A 147 -6.37 20.79 24.97
C GLU A 147 -6.79 19.39 25.44
N THR A 148 -7.93 19.28 26.11
CA THR A 148 -8.56 18.00 26.45
C THR A 148 -9.70 17.72 25.49
N VAL A 149 -9.63 16.59 24.77
CA VAL A 149 -10.61 16.19 23.75
C VAL A 149 -11.24 14.87 24.11
N LYS A 150 -12.55 14.74 23.87
CA LYS A 150 -13.27 13.47 23.89
C LYS A 150 -13.54 12.99 22.49
N THR A 151 -13.19 11.75 22.18
CA THR A 151 -13.43 11.12 20.89
C THR A 151 -14.09 9.75 21.06
N PRO A 152 -15.03 9.33 20.21
CA PRO A 152 -15.57 7.97 20.26
C PRO A 152 -14.52 6.93 19.92
N TYR A 153 -13.61 7.25 19.02
CA TYR A 153 -12.54 6.35 18.56
C TYR A 153 -11.22 7.11 18.39
N LEU A 154 -10.13 6.49 18.83
CA LEU A 154 -8.75 6.97 18.64
C LEU A 154 -8.05 6.08 17.61
N PHE A 155 -7.60 6.67 16.51
CA PHE A 155 -6.92 5.97 15.42
C PHE A 155 -5.44 6.35 15.37
N GLY A 156 -4.55 5.49 15.86
CA GLY A 156 -3.10 5.68 15.90
C GLY A 156 -2.44 5.33 14.58
N CYS A 157 -2.01 6.37 13.85
CA CYS A 157 -1.25 6.32 12.60
C CYS A 157 0.08 7.08 12.73
N ASP A 158 0.63 7.17 13.93
CA ASP A 158 1.72 8.05 14.36
C ASP A 158 3.13 7.44 14.20
N GLY A 159 3.22 6.38 13.40
CA GLY A 159 4.48 5.83 12.92
C GLY A 159 5.23 4.96 13.92
N ALA A 160 6.47 4.59 13.59
CA ALA A 160 7.28 3.62 14.33
C ALA A 160 7.53 3.99 15.80
N HIS A 161 7.47 5.28 16.16
CA HIS A 161 7.61 5.80 17.52
C HIS A 161 6.24 6.20 18.11
N SER A 162 5.21 5.41 17.85
CA SER A 162 3.82 5.69 18.17
C SER A 162 3.58 5.97 19.66
N THR A 163 3.07 7.16 19.95
CA THR A 163 2.56 7.54 21.27
C THR A 163 1.34 6.70 21.65
N VAL A 164 0.48 6.40 20.68
CA VAL A 164 -0.72 5.57 20.91
C VAL A 164 -0.33 4.16 21.33
N ARG A 165 0.62 3.51 20.63
CA ARG A 165 1.13 2.19 21.02
C ARG A 165 1.74 2.19 22.41
N HIS A 166 2.59 3.16 22.72
CA HIS A 166 3.22 3.28 24.04
C HIS A 166 2.19 3.55 25.13
N GLY A 167 1.19 4.39 24.88
CA GLY A 167 0.09 4.66 25.81
C GLY A 167 -0.78 3.44 26.12
N LEU A 168 -0.84 2.47 25.18
CA LEU A 168 -1.48 1.17 25.41
C LEU A 168 -0.58 0.17 26.16
N GLY A 169 0.70 0.51 26.40
CA GLY A 169 1.66 -0.39 27.07
C GLY A 169 2.02 -1.62 26.21
N LEU A 170 1.94 -1.53 24.90
CA LEU A 170 2.14 -2.68 24.01
C LEU A 170 3.62 -2.88 23.69
N ASP A 171 4.04 -4.14 23.76
CA ASP A 171 5.32 -4.59 23.25
C ASP A 171 5.33 -4.54 21.71
N PHE A 172 6.44 -4.05 21.16
CA PHE A 172 6.70 -4.08 19.72
C PHE A 172 7.62 -5.27 19.41
N ALA A 173 7.03 -6.46 19.40
CA ALA A 173 7.74 -7.72 19.28
C ALA A 173 8.41 -7.88 17.92
N GLY A 174 9.63 -8.40 17.91
CA GLY A 174 10.41 -8.65 16.69
C GLY A 174 11.90 -8.35 16.86
N GLU A 175 12.60 -8.20 15.74
CA GLU A 175 14.05 -8.04 15.72
C GLU A 175 14.49 -6.83 14.87
N SER A 176 15.70 -6.34 15.17
CA SER A 176 16.40 -5.39 14.32
C SER A 176 17.44 -6.15 13.52
N ILE A 177 17.46 -5.97 12.20
CA ILE A 177 18.44 -6.58 11.33
C ILE A 177 19.74 -5.78 11.45
N ALA A 178 20.85 -6.48 11.75
CA ALA A 178 22.14 -5.84 11.98
C ALA A 178 22.79 -5.27 10.71
N GLN A 179 22.14 -5.42 9.55
CA GLN A 179 22.60 -4.87 8.29
C GLN A 179 22.33 -3.36 8.25
N ARG A 180 23.36 -2.60 7.86
CA ARG A 180 23.30 -1.16 7.65
C ARG A 180 23.10 -0.87 6.18
N TRP A 181 22.24 0.12 5.88
CA TRP A 181 21.95 0.58 4.54
C TRP A 181 22.11 2.08 4.44
N LEU A 182 22.72 2.55 3.37
CA LEU A 182 22.74 3.95 3.01
C LEU A 182 21.68 4.18 1.93
N LEU A 183 20.87 5.19 2.13
CA LEU A 183 19.78 5.58 1.24
C LEU A 183 19.96 7.02 0.81
N GLY A 184 19.56 7.32 -0.42
CA GLY A 184 19.45 8.69 -0.88
C GLY A 184 18.59 8.82 -2.13
N ASP A 185 18.02 10.00 -2.32
CA ASP A 185 17.53 10.45 -3.61
C ASP A 185 18.60 11.34 -4.22
N ILE A 186 19.14 10.90 -5.35
CA ILE A 186 20.29 11.51 -6.02
C ILE A 186 19.90 11.98 -7.42
N GLU A 187 20.54 13.06 -7.87
CA GLU A 187 20.56 13.48 -9.26
C GLU A 187 21.82 12.94 -9.90
N VAL A 188 21.71 12.38 -11.10
CA VAL A 188 22.85 11.83 -11.82
C VAL A 188 22.98 12.48 -13.19
N GLU A 189 24.24 12.74 -13.58
CA GLU A 189 24.64 13.10 -14.92
C GLU A 189 25.31 11.88 -15.56
N VAL A 190 24.84 11.53 -16.75
CA VAL A 190 25.38 10.43 -17.54
C VAL A 190 26.35 11.02 -18.56
N GLU A 191 27.62 10.58 -18.56
CA GLU A 191 28.58 11.07 -19.54
C GLU A 191 28.13 10.79 -20.98
N ASP A 192 28.44 11.73 -21.90
CA ASP A 192 28.09 11.66 -23.31
C ASP A 192 28.51 10.33 -23.96
N GLY A 193 27.54 9.60 -24.47
CA GLY A 193 27.73 8.29 -25.14
C GLY A 193 26.79 7.19 -24.62
N VAL A 194 26.28 7.31 -23.41
CA VAL A 194 25.30 6.39 -22.85
C VAL A 194 23.94 7.12 -22.83
N ASN A 195 23.14 6.94 -23.87
CA ASN A 195 21.78 7.51 -23.90
C ASN A 195 20.85 6.58 -23.13
N PRO A 196 20.31 6.99 -21.95
CA PRO A 196 19.38 6.18 -21.17
C PRO A 196 18.09 5.81 -21.93
N ASN A 197 17.80 6.50 -23.04
CA ASN A 197 16.62 6.32 -23.88
C ASN A 197 16.86 5.50 -25.15
N LYS A 198 18.10 5.04 -25.42
CA LYS A 198 18.36 4.15 -26.54
C LYS A 198 18.40 2.70 -26.07
N PRO A 199 17.70 1.77 -26.76
CA PRO A 199 17.91 0.35 -26.53
C PRO A 199 19.34 0.04 -27.00
N HIS A 200 20.27 -0.01 -26.06
CA HIS A 200 21.60 -0.49 -26.32
C HIS A 200 21.60 -2.01 -26.48
N ASP A 201 22.58 -2.48 -27.23
CA ASP A 201 23.02 -3.86 -27.32
C ASP A 201 22.77 -4.56 -25.96
N GLU A 202 22.31 -5.79 -25.96
CA GLU A 202 21.89 -6.56 -24.77
C GLU A 202 22.88 -6.56 -23.61
N ARG A 203 24.10 -6.07 -23.86
CA ARG A 203 25.20 -5.97 -22.88
C ARG A 203 25.22 -4.68 -22.05
N GLU A 204 24.54 -3.63 -22.49
CA GLU A 204 24.46 -2.33 -21.81
C GLU A 204 23.02 -1.90 -21.64
N ARG A 205 22.24 -2.67 -20.90
CA ARG A 205 20.86 -2.28 -20.56
C ARG A 205 20.94 -1.12 -19.59
N THR A 206 20.83 0.06 -20.15
CA THR A 206 20.77 1.31 -19.39
C THR A 206 19.48 1.38 -18.58
N LEU A 207 19.58 1.98 -17.42
CA LEU A 207 18.45 2.43 -16.63
C LEU A 207 17.59 3.38 -17.50
N GLY A 208 16.41 2.96 -17.85
CA GLY A 208 15.49 3.74 -18.65
C GLY A 208 14.06 3.45 -18.24
N HIS A 209 13.26 4.48 -18.22
CA HIS A 209 11.79 4.48 -18.10
C HIS A 209 11.15 3.22 -17.48
N GLY A 210 11.24 3.11 -16.14
CA GLY A 210 10.55 2.06 -15.38
C GLY A 210 11.38 0.80 -15.11
N TRP A 211 12.63 0.70 -15.53
CA TRP A 211 13.52 -0.39 -15.16
C TRP A 211 14.26 -0.08 -13.86
N LEU A 212 14.20 -1.00 -12.92
CA LEU A 212 14.98 -0.98 -11.70
C LEU A 212 16.30 -1.69 -11.94
N TYR A 213 17.31 -1.28 -11.23
CA TYR A 213 18.65 -1.87 -11.27
C TYR A 213 18.99 -2.52 -9.92
N SER A 214 19.52 -3.72 -9.94
CA SER A 214 20.02 -4.40 -8.74
C SER A 214 21.35 -5.07 -9.08
N THR A 215 22.40 -4.76 -8.33
CA THR A 215 23.68 -5.42 -8.46
C THR A 215 24.11 -6.05 -7.14
N ASN A 216 24.75 -7.21 -7.24
CA ASN A 216 25.51 -7.83 -6.17
C ASN A 216 26.99 -7.77 -6.52
N SER A 217 27.83 -7.44 -5.54
CA SER A 217 29.29 -7.43 -5.68
C SER A 217 29.93 -8.04 -4.42
N ASP A 218 31.25 -8.22 -4.44
CA ASP A 218 32.02 -8.64 -3.24
C ASP A 218 31.91 -7.57 -2.13
N ASP A 219 31.68 -6.31 -2.48
CA ASP A 219 31.55 -5.16 -1.58
C ASP A 219 30.12 -4.91 -1.11
N GLY A 220 29.18 -5.80 -1.45
CA GLY A 220 27.78 -5.73 -1.07
C GLY A 220 26.82 -5.38 -2.23
N SER A 221 25.55 -5.29 -1.93
CA SER A 221 24.50 -5.01 -2.90
C SER A 221 24.26 -3.50 -3.08
N LEU A 222 23.79 -3.12 -4.28
CA LEU A 222 23.31 -1.77 -4.59
C LEU A 222 22.09 -1.87 -5.48
N GLN A 223 21.09 -1.02 -5.22
CA GLN A 223 19.90 -0.90 -6.05
C GLN A 223 19.65 0.55 -6.45
N LEU A 224 19.16 0.75 -7.67
CA LEU A 224 18.71 2.04 -8.20
C LEU A 224 17.28 1.94 -8.69
N PHE A 225 16.47 2.90 -8.25
CA PHE A 225 15.05 3.02 -8.61
C PHE A 225 14.82 4.37 -9.26
N PRO A 226 14.34 4.44 -10.51
CA PRO A 226 14.12 5.72 -11.17
C PRO A 226 12.95 6.49 -10.53
N ILE A 227 13.14 7.79 -10.34
CA ILE A 227 12.13 8.75 -9.90
C ILE A 227 11.78 9.69 -11.07
N SER A 228 12.78 10.05 -11.87
CA SER A 228 12.65 10.76 -13.13
C SER A 228 13.76 10.30 -14.09
N ASP A 229 13.95 10.99 -15.20
CA ASP A 229 15.02 10.67 -16.16
C ASP A 229 16.43 10.84 -15.58
N THR A 230 16.60 11.73 -14.61
CA THR A 230 17.90 12.04 -13.99
C THR A 230 17.93 11.78 -12.49
N ARG A 231 16.78 11.61 -11.84
CA ARG A 231 16.67 11.39 -10.40
C ARG A 231 16.42 9.93 -10.09
N TYR A 232 17.24 9.39 -9.18
CA TYR A 232 17.16 7.99 -8.74
C TYR A 232 17.19 7.89 -7.22
N ARG A 233 16.48 6.91 -6.69
CA ARG A 233 16.73 6.43 -5.34
C ARG A 233 17.80 5.38 -5.37
N ILE A 234 18.84 5.58 -4.56
CA ILE A 234 19.91 4.64 -4.37
C ILE A 234 19.79 3.97 -2.99
N PHE A 235 19.96 2.65 -2.97
CA PHE A 235 20.13 1.83 -1.77
C PHE A 235 21.50 1.17 -1.85
N VAL A 236 22.30 1.33 -0.80
CA VAL A 236 23.65 0.77 -0.73
C VAL A 236 23.79 -0.01 0.57
N GLU A 237 24.11 -1.29 0.46
CA GLU A 237 24.48 -2.09 1.61
C GLU A 237 25.81 -1.61 2.19
N ALA A 238 25.87 -1.32 3.48
CA ALA A 238 27.03 -0.72 4.14
C ALA A 238 27.59 -1.61 5.27
N GLY A 239 27.48 -2.92 5.11
CA GLY A 239 27.99 -3.90 6.07
C GLY A 239 27.13 -4.04 7.32
N MET A 240 27.73 -4.57 8.39
CA MET A 240 27.04 -4.87 9.64
C MET A 240 27.23 -3.74 10.65
N ALA A 241 26.16 -3.43 11.40
CA ALA A 241 26.20 -2.47 12.50
C ALA A 241 25.43 -3.01 13.71
N GLY A 242 26.09 -3.03 14.86
CA GLY A 242 25.44 -3.39 16.13
C GLY A 242 24.43 -2.32 16.59
N PRO A 243 23.58 -2.64 17.58
CA PRO A 243 22.61 -1.68 18.13
C PRO A 243 23.27 -0.40 18.67
N GLU A 244 24.47 -0.50 19.21
CA GLU A 244 25.25 0.60 19.79
C GLU A 244 26.05 1.41 18.73
N THR A 245 26.10 0.97 17.47
CA THR A 245 26.81 1.72 16.42
C THR A 245 26.06 3.02 16.14
N PRO A 246 26.66 4.20 16.29
CA PRO A 246 26.01 5.47 15.97
C PRO A 246 25.53 5.50 14.52
N ARG A 247 24.38 6.12 14.26
CA ARG A 247 23.94 6.42 12.91
C ARG A 247 24.76 7.58 12.37
N GLN A 248 25.23 7.42 11.13
CA GLN A 248 25.92 8.47 10.41
C GLN A 248 25.40 8.49 8.99
N ASP A 249 24.72 9.58 8.64
CA ASP A 249 24.23 9.77 7.29
C ASP A 249 25.40 9.80 6.31
N PRO A 250 25.27 9.18 5.12
CA PRO A 250 26.32 9.15 4.12
C PRO A 250 26.53 10.54 3.50
N THR A 251 27.70 10.72 2.89
CA THR A 251 27.97 11.84 2.00
C THR A 251 27.66 11.47 0.54
N ILE A 252 27.65 12.46 -0.35
CA ILE A 252 27.56 12.21 -1.80
C ILE A 252 28.75 11.38 -2.27
N GLU A 253 29.93 11.63 -1.72
CA GLU A 253 31.19 10.93 -2.03
C GLU A 253 31.10 9.46 -1.67
N ASP A 254 30.49 9.10 -0.52
CA ASP A 254 30.28 7.71 -0.11
C ASP A 254 29.38 6.96 -1.12
N LEU A 255 28.29 7.61 -1.56
CA LEU A 255 27.37 7.02 -2.54
C LEU A 255 28.01 6.97 -3.95
N GLN A 256 28.77 7.99 -4.33
CA GLN A 256 29.50 8.02 -5.60
C GLN A 256 30.53 6.89 -5.69
N ALA A 257 31.30 6.69 -4.62
CA ALA A 257 32.27 5.59 -4.55
C ALA A 257 31.57 4.24 -4.70
N ALA A 258 30.52 3.99 -3.91
CA ALA A 258 29.74 2.75 -3.99
C ALA A 258 29.09 2.54 -5.37
N LEU A 259 28.61 3.60 -6.02
CA LEU A 259 28.02 3.54 -7.36
C LEU A 259 29.04 3.04 -8.38
N ILE A 260 30.21 3.66 -8.44
CA ILE A 260 31.28 3.28 -9.39
C ILE A 260 31.78 1.87 -9.10
N GLU A 261 32.09 1.57 -7.84
CA GLU A 261 32.70 0.31 -7.39
C GLU A 261 31.81 -0.91 -7.70
N ARG A 262 30.50 -0.80 -7.43
CA ARG A 262 29.57 -1.92 -7.52
C ARG A 262 28.88 -2.06 -8.86
N THR A 263 28.69 -0.95 -9.59
CA THR A 263 27.93 -0.97 -10.86
C THR A 263 28.83 -0.88 -12.08
N ARG A 264 30.05 -0.34 -11.94
CA ARG A 264 30.93 0.07 -13.05
C ARG A 264 30.32 1.12 -13.99
N LEU A 265 29.19 1.73 -13.59
CA LEU A 265 28.60 2.84 -14.33
C LEU A 265 29.46 4.10 -14.14
N GLN A 266 29.73 4.79 -15.23
CA GLN A 266 30.43 6.08 -15.21
C GLN A 266 29.46 7.24 -15.02
N TRP A 267 28.60 7.11 -14.02
CA TRP A 267 27.61 8.14 -13.67
C TRP A 267 28.17 9.04 -12.59
N LYS A 268 27.93 10.34 -12.75
CA LYS A 268 28.30 11.33 -11.76
C LYS A 268 27.08 11.75 -10.95
N ILE A 269 27.15 11.61 -9.64
CA ILE A 269 26.14 12.17 -8.74
C ILE A 269 26.40 13.67 -8.65
N THR A 270 25.47 14.47 -9.13
CA THR A 270 25.59 15.94 -9.18
C THR A 270 24.92 16.62 -8.00
N ASN A 271 23.88 15.99 -7.41
CA ASN A 271 23.13 16.53 -6.29
C ASN A 271 22.52 15.39 -5.47
N SER A 272 22.16 15.68 -4.22
CA SER A 272 21.33 14.84 -3.37
C SER A 272 20.17 15.65 -2.79
N TYR A 273 18.98 15.07 -2.81
CA TYR A 273 17.79 15.68 -2.20
C TYR A 273 17.71 15.37 -0.71
N TRP A 274 18.13 14.17 -0.33
CA TRP A 274 18.31 13.72 1.05
C TRP A 274 19.17 12.47 1.09
N LEU A 275 19.82 12.24 2.23
CA LEU A 275 20.67 11.08 2.50
C LEU A 275 20.31 10.55 3.89
N ALA A 276 20.41 9.24 4.11
CA ALA A 276 20.14 8.64 5.40
C ALA A 276 20.92 7.34 5.63
N ASP A 277 21.34 7.11 6.87
CA ASP A 277 21.72 5.81 7.41
C ASP A 277 20.45 5.10 7.89
N PHE A 278 20.13 4.00 7.26
CA PHE A 278 18.90 3.26 7.49
C PHE A 278 19.15 1.88 8.11
N ARG A 279 18.38 1.55 9.14
CA ARG A 279 18.39 0.24 9.79
C ARG A 279 17.01 -0.39 9.69
N ILE A 280 17.03 -1.67 9.38
CA ILE A 280 15.81 -2.45 9.18
C ILE A 280 15.33 -2.98 10.51
N ASN A 281 14.06 -2.77 10.79
CA ASN A 281 13.35 -3.38 11.90
C ASN A 281 12.21 -4.23 11.35
N GLU A 282 12.03 -5.42 11.93
CA GLU A 282 10.92 -6.33 11.66
C GLU A 282 10.18 -6.55 12.97
N ARG A 283 9.08 -5.81 13.16
CA ARG A 283 8.34 -5.82 14.43
C ARG A 283 6.84 -5.72 14.18
N GLN A 284 6.06 -6.32 15.06
CA GLN A 284 4.60 -6.24 15.03
C GLN A 284 4.04 -6.29 16.44
N VAL A 285 2.98 -5.52 16.72
CA VAL A 285 2.18 -5.68 17.95
C VAL A 285 1.28 -6.91 17.82
N THR A 286 0.91 -7.50 18.95
CA THR A 286 0.04 -8.68 18.98
C THR A 286 -1.42 -8.36 18.65
N GLN A 287 -1.85 -7.13 18.95
CA GLN A 287 -3.22 -6.68 18.73
C GLN A 287 -3.24 -5.29 18.12
N TYR A 288 -4.16 -5.08 17.16
CA TYR A 288 -4.41 -3.80 16.48
C TYR A 288 -5.64 -3.09 17.06
N VAL A 289 -6.52 -3.84 17.71
CA VAL A 289 -7.79 -3.38 18.29
C VAL A 289 -7.73 -3.44 19.81
N HIS A 290 -7.97 -2.32 20.46
CA HIS A 290 -8.02 -2.19 21.93
C HIS A 290 -9.27 -1.43 22.35
N GLY A 291 -10.44 -2.08 22.21
CA GLY A 291 -11.75 -1.44 22.40
C GLY A 291 -11.96 -0.33 21.38
N ASN A 292 -11.94 0.93 21.83
CA ASN A 292 -12.11 2.11 20.98
C ASN A 292 -10.79 2.78 20.53
N VAL A 293 -9.65 2.10 20.71
CA VAL A 293 -8.32 2.55 20.24
C VAL A 293 -7.75 1.56 19.24
N PHE A 294 -7.28 2.05 18.10
CA PHE A 294 -6.80 1.26 16.97
C PHE A 294 -5.41 1.69 16.53
N LEU A 295 -4.61 0.75 16.04
CA LEU A 295 -3.28 1.00 15.47
C LEU A 295 -3.22 0.57 14.00
N ALA A 296 -2.54 1.36 13.15
CA ALA A 296 -2.33 1.05 11.75
C ALA A 296 -0.93 1.47 11.24
N GLY A 297 -0.48 0.81 10.18
CA GLY A 297 0.82 1.05 9.58
C GLY A 297 1.97 0.91 10.57
N ASP A 298 2.97 1.78 10.48
CA ASP A 298 4.18 1.70 11.32
C ASP A 298 3.91 1.80 12.84
N ALA A 299 2.74 2.29 13.26
CA ALA A 299 2.34 2.24 14.66
C ALA A 299 2.06 0.80 15.13
N ALA A 300 1.59 -0.07 14.24
CA ALA A 300 1.24 -1.46 14.49
C ALA A 300 2.32 -2.45 14.02
N HIS A 301 3.01 -2.17 12.92
CA HIS A 301 4.01 -3.07 12.31
C HIS A 301 5.04 -2.31 11.49
N VAL A 302 6.29 -2.75 11.54
CA VAL A 302 7.38 -2.27 10.69
C VAL A 302 8.09 -3.46 10.07
N HIS A 303 8.56 -3.34 8.86
CA HIS A 303 9.23 -4.42 8.14
C HIS A 303 10.33 -3.91 7.20
N SER A 304 11.10 -4.85 6.63
CA SER A 304 12.10 -4.57 5.63
C SER A 304 11.53 -3.79 4.43
N PRO A 305 12.29 -2.83 3.85
CA PRO A 305 11.89 -2.12 2.64
C PRO A 305 11.88 -3.01 1.39
N ALA A 306 12.35 -4.27 1.47
CA ALA A 306 12.33 -5.20 0.36
C ALA A 306 10.91 -5.40 -0.18
N GLY A 307 10.71 -5.09 -1.45
CA GLY A 307 9.39 -5.11 -2.11
C GLY A 307 8.59 -3.81 -2.02
N GLY A 308 9.02 -2.79 -1.25
CA GLY A 308 8.35 -1.49 -1.18
C GLY A 308 6.92 -1.54 -0.61
N GLN A 309 6.62 -2.46 0.30
CA GLN A 309 5.25 -2.75 0.75
C GLN A 309 4.80 -1.96 1.99
N GLY A 310 5.71 -1.31 2.76
CA GLY A 310 5.38 -0.68 4.06
C GLY A 310 4.27 0.37 3.99
N MET A 311 4.41 1.36 3.12
CA MET A 311 3.40 2.39 2.91
C MET A 311 2.07 1.77 2.42
N ASN A 312 2.15 0.80 1.52
CA ASN A 312 0.99 0.14 0.92
C ASN A 312 0.19 -0.66 1.93
N THR A 313 0.86 -1.50 2.74
CA THR A 313 0.22 -2.26 3.82
C THR A 313 -0.49 -1.33 4.80
N GLY A 314 0.15 -0.21 5.19
CA GLY A 314 -0.46 0.79 6.07
C GLY A 314 -1.66 1.52 5.46
N ILE A 315 -1.62 1.88 4.17
CA ILE A 315 -2.78 2.45 3.45
C ILE A 315 -3.95 1.47 3.44
N GLN A 316 -3.68 0.18 3.19
CA GLN A 316 -4.71 -0.86 3.24
C GLN A 316 -5.29 -1.05 4.65
N ASP A 317 -4.47 -0.95 5.70
CA ASP A 317 -4.97 -0.96 7.09
C ASP A 317 -5.96 0.19 7.31
N ALA A 318 -5.57 1.40 6.89
CA ALA A 318 -6.38 2.61 7.04
C ALA A 318 -7.71 2.51 6.29
N VAL A 319 -7.70 2.00 5.06
CA VAL A 319 -8.93 1.81 4.27
C VAL A 319 -9.81 0.70 4.86
N ASN A 320 -9.22 -0.43 5.25
CA ASN A 320 -9.95 -1.56 5.84
C ASN A 320 -10.66 -1.17 7.15
N LEU A 321 -9.97 -0.47 8.05
CA LEU A 321 -10.58 -0.01 9.30
C LEU A 321 -11.51 1.19 9.07
N GLY A 322 -11.15 2.11 8.17
CA GLY A 322 -11.86 3.38 7.99
C GLY A 322 -13.33 3.22 7.63
N TRP A 323 -13.69 2.32 6.70
CA TRP A 323 -15.10 2.09 6.36
C TRP A 323 -15.88 1.41 7.49
N LYS A 324 -15.23 0.52 8.27
CA LYS A 324 -15.81 -0.14 9.43
C LYS A 324 -16.10 0.86 10.55
N LEU A 325 -15.13 1.74 10.85
CA LEU A 325 -15.30 2.85 11.78
C LEU A 325 -16.42 3.79 11.33
N ALA A 326 -16.52 4.05 10.03
CA ALA A 326 -17.60 4.92 9.51
C ALA A 326 -18.99 4.33 9.75
N LEU A 327 -19.18 3.04 9.54
CA LEU A 327 -20.45 2.35 9.83
C LEU A 327 -20.75 2.35 11.34
N ALA A 328 -19.77 1.98 12.16
CA ALA A 328 -19.93 1.95 13.62
C ALA A 328 -20.24 3.34 14.19
N ALA A 329 -19.53 4.38 13.76
CA ALA A 329 -19.76 5.75 14.20
C ALA A 329 -21.12 6.31 13.78
N GLN A 330 -21.68 5.83 12.68
CA GLN A 330 -23.03 6.19 12.22
C GLN A 330 -24.14 5.32 12.85
N GLY A 331 -23.77 4.33 13.66
CA GLY A 331 -24.75 3.37 14.24
C GLY A 331 -25.39 2.46 13.19
N LYS A 332 -24.72 2.26 12.04
CA LYS A 332 -25.20 1.45 10.92
C LYS A 332 -24.69 0.00 10.95
N ALA A 333 -23.79 -0.31 11.88
CA ALA A 333 -23.28 -1.65 12.11
C ALA A 333 -23.01 -1.89 13.60
N ASP A 334 -23.04 -3.17 14.00
CA ASP A 334 -22.65 -3.56 15.35
C ASP A 334 -21.14 -3.28 15.56
N PRO A 335 -20.73 -2.76 16.73
CA PRO A 335 -19.32 -2.50 17.04
C PRO A 335 -18.39 -3.72 16.89
N SER A 336 -18.91 -4.95 16.98
CA SER A 336 -18.15 -6.18 16.73
C SER A 336 -17.54 -6.25 15.32
N LEU A 337 -18.09 -5.49 14.36
CA LEU A 337 -17.50 -5.30 13.04
C LEU A 337 -16.04 -4.82 13.13
N LEU A 338 -15.69 -4.01 14.13
CA LEU A 338 -14.35 -3.46 14.31
C LEU A 338 -13.31 -4.52 14.68
N GLU A 339 -13.71 -5.61 15.33
CA GLU A 339 -12.81 -6.73 15.66
C GLU A 339 -12.31 -7.45 14.40
N THR A 340 -13.08 -7.41 13.31
CA THR A 340 -12.69 -8.01 12.05
C THR A 340 -11.48 -7.30 11.39
N TYR A 341 -11.12 -6.10 11.85
CA TYR A 341 -9.88 -5.43 11.46
C TYR A 341 -8.65 -6.23 11.89
N GLN A 342 -8.65 -6.72 13.14
CA GLN A 342 -7.61 -7.61 13.66
C GLN A 342 -7.53 -8.91 12.84
N GLU A 343 -8.69 -9.54 12.58
CA GLU A 343 -8.75 -10.80 11.84
C GLU A 343 -8.16 -10.69 10.42
N GLU A 344 -8.44 -9.57 9.75
CA GLU A 344 -8.09 -9.36 8.36
C GLU A 344 -6.67 -8.80 8.19
N ARG A 345 -6.23 -7.86 9.03
CA ARG A 345 -5.00 -7.10 8.77
C ARG A 345 -3.77 -7.62 9.50
N HIS A 346 -3.92 -8.14 10.71
CA HIS A 346 -2.79 -8.68 11.46
C HIS A 346 -2.09 -9.85 10.72
N PRO A 347 -2.80 -10.85 10.14
CA PRO A 347 -2.15 -11.92 9.38
C PRO A 347 -1.45 -11.43 8.10
N VAL A 348 -1.99 -10.38 7.44
CA VAL A 348 -1.38 -9.79 6.25
C VAL A 348 -0.03 -9.17 6.59
N ALA A 349 0.04 -8.33 7.62
CA ALA A 349 1.31 -7.72 8.05
C ALA A 349 2.33 -8.79 8.50
N ALA A 350 1.90 -9.81 9.26
CA ALA A 350 2.76 -10.93 9.65
C ALA A 350 3.35 -11.66 8.42
N ARG A 351 2.53 -11.85 7.38
CA ARG A 351 2.98 -12.43 6.11
C ARG A 351 3.97 -11.53 5.38
N VAL A 352 3.70 -10.23 5.30
CA VAL A 352 4.59 -9.25 4.66
C VAL A 352 5.95 -9.23 5.35
N ILE A 353 5.98 -9.15 6.69
CA ILE A 353 7.22 -9.23 7.49
C ILE A 353 8.02 -10.49 7.13
N LYS A 354 7.35 -11.64 7.10
CA LYS A 354 7.99 -12.93 6.80
C LYS A 354 8.55 -13.01 5.37
N ILE A 355 7.83 -12.49 4.38
CA ILE A 355 8.24 -12.52 2.97
C ILE A 355 9.36 -11.52 2.72
N SER A 356 9.21 -10.26 3.16
CA SER A 356 10.21 -9.21 2.98
C SER A 356 11.52 -9.54 3.69
N GLY A 357 11.44 -10.08 4.92
CA GLY A 357 12.61 -10.52 5.66
C GLY A 357 13.34 -11.69 4.99
N ARG A 358 12.61 -12.66 4.41
CA ARG A 358 13.23 -13.75 3.63
C ARG A 358 13.88 -13.23 2.35
N ALA A 359 13.19 -12.37 1.60
CA ALA A 359 13.73 -11.77 0.39
C ALA A 359 15.03 -11.01 0.69
N MET A 360 15.04 -10.22 1.78
CA MET A 360 16.20 -9.47 2.22
C MET A 360 17.37 -10.40 2.58
N ARG A 361 17.12 -11.44 3.39
CA ARG A 361 18.19 -12.41 3.78
C ARG A 361 18.77 -13.15 2.57
N ILE A 362 17.98 -13.43 1.54
CA ILE A 362 18.48 -14.04 0.29
C ILE A 362 19.37 -13.05 -0.45
N THR A 363 18.96 -11.78 -0.55
CA THR A 363 19.71 -10.72 -1.25
C THR A 363 21.03 -10.38 -0.55
N MET A 364 21.06 -10.41 0.78
CA MET A 364 22.19 -10.05 1.62
C MET A 364 23.28 -11.13 1.73
N ASN A 365 23.03 -12.35 1.29
CA ASN A 365 23.97 -13.44 1.52
C ASN A 365 25.04 -13.46 0.42
N THR A 366 26.16 -12.79 0.68
CA THR A 366 27.29 -12.61 -0.25
C THR A 366 28.27 -13.78 -0.33
N ASN A 367 28.05 -14.88 0.42
CA ASN A 367 28.92 -16.05 0.37
C ASN A 367 28.91 -16.71 -1.03
N ARG A 368 30.10 -17.09 -1.54
CA ARG A 368 30.27 -17.77 -2.86
C ARG A 368 29.36 -19.00 -3.03
N LEU A 369 29.10 -19.75 -1.97
CA LEU A 369 28.22 -20.93 -2.01
C LEU A 369 26.72 -20.55 -2.18
N THR A 370 26.32 -19.40 -1.67
CA THR A 370 24.93 -18.91 -1.78
C THR A 370 24.67 -18.16 -3.07
N ARG A 371 25.70 -17.62 -3.74
CA ARG A 371 25.58 -17.02 -5.08
C ARG A 371 25.04 -18.03 -6.09
N GLY A 372 25.54 -19.26 -6.12
CA GLY A 372 25.01 -20.31 -6.99
C GLY A 372 23.51 -20.58 -6.77
N VAL A 373 23.03 -20.45 -5.52
CA VAL A 373 21.59 -20.58 -5.20
C VAL A 373 20.83 -19.33 -5.68
N GLN A 374 21.40 -18.14 -5.52
CA GLN A 374 20.80 -16.89 -6.02
C GLN A 374 20.66 -16.91 -7.54
N ASP A 375 21.68 -17.37 -8.27
CA ASP A 375 21.67 -17.52 -9.74
C ASP A 375 20.57 -18.47 -10.20
N VAL A 376 20.38 -19.59 -9.51
CA VAL A 376 19.29 -20.54 -9.80
C VAL A 376 17.92 -19.89 -9.53
N ILE A 377 17.75 -19.20 -8.41
CA ILE A 377 16.51 -18.50 -8.07
C ILE A 377 16.22 -17.41 -9.12
N GLN A 378 17.20 -16.58 -9.47
CA GLN A 378 17.07 -15.57 -10.49
C GLN A 378 16.72 -16.19 -11.86
N SER A 379 17.38 -17.27 -12.24
CA SER A 379 17.07 -18.00 -13.47
C SER A 379 15.63 -18.52 -13.48
N ILE A 380 15.13 -19.08 -12.38
CA ILE A 380 13.73 -19.55 -12.25
C ILE A 380 12.76 -18.37 -12.39
N VAL A 381 13.01 -17.28 -11.65
CA VAL A 381 12.12 -16.10 -11.66
C VAL A 381 12.10 -15.41 -13.02
N THR A 382 13.22 -15.42 -13.75
CA THR A 382 13.31 -14.75 -15.06
C THR A 382 12.74 -15.57 -16.20
N HIS A 383 12.84 -16.90 -16.16
CA HIS A 383 12.49 -17.77 -17.29
C HIS A 383 11.13 -18.46 -17.17
N ILE A 384 10.57 -18.62 -15.95
CA ILE A 384 9.30 -19.32 -15.74
C ILE A 384 8.14 -18.31 -15.62
N PRO A 385 7.22 -18.20 -16.62
CA PRO A 385 6.14 -17.22 -16.62
C PRO A 385 5.23 -17.29 -15.38
N ALA A 386 4.90 -18.50 -14.92
CA ALA A 386 4.06 -18.70 -13.74
C ALA A 386 4.72 -18.13 -12.47
N VAL A 387 6.05 -18.24 -12.34
CA VAL A 387 6.80 -17.69 -11.20
C VAL A 387 6.86 -16.17 -11.29
N ARG A 388 7.08 -15.60 -12.47
CA ARG A 388 7.01 -14.13 -12.69
C ARG A 388 5.65 -13.57 -12.27
N LYS A 389 4.56 -14.20 -12.74
CA LYS A 389 3.20 -13.81 -12.37
C LYS A 389 2.99 -13.85 -10.85
N MET A 390 3.45 -14.92 -10.21
CA MET A 390 3.38 -15.05 -8.75
C MET A 390 4.17 -13.96 -8.03
N VAL A 391 5.40 -13.67 -8.46
CA VAL A 391 6.24 -12.61 -7.86
C VAL A 391 5.59 -11.24 -8.06
N THR A 392 5.09 -10.95 -9.28
CA THR A 392 4.38 -9.69 -9.54
C THR A 392 3.15 -9.54 -8.68
N SER A 393 2.35 -10.61 -8.52
CA SER A 393 1.15 -10.62 -7.66
C SER A 393 1.50 -10.35 -6.20
N ILE A 394 2.59 -10.91 -5.69
CA ILE A 394 3.07 -10.65 -4.32
C ILE A 394 3.52 -9.19 -4.16
N LEU A 395 4.27 -8.65 -5.12
CA LEU A 395 4.74 -7.26 -5.09
C LEU A 395 3.57 -6.27 -5.21
N ALA A 396 2.66 -6.51 -6.14
CA ALA A 396 1.45 -5.69 -6.36
C ALA A 396 0.40 -5.85 -5.26
N GLU A 397 0.63 -6.80 -4.33
CA GLU A 397 -0.28 -7.17 -3.22
C GLU A 397 -1.66 -7.66 -3.69
N ASP A 398 -1.73 -8.21 -4.93
CA ASP A 398 -2.96 -8.76 -5.51
C ASP A 398 -3.40 -10.06 -4.81
N ASP A 399 -2.47 -10.74 -4.16
CA ASP A 399 -2.70 -11.99 -3.42
C ASP A 399 -3.22 -11.78 -1.99
N VAL A 400 -3.37 -10.51 -1.56
CA VAL A 400 -3.99 -10.17 -0.28
C VAL A 400 -5.48 -10.50 -0.33
N ASN A 401 -5.91 -11.33 0.59
CA ASN A 401 -7.30 -11.76 0.71
C ASN A 401 -7.69 -11.98 2.18
N TYR A 402 -9.00 -12.08 2.42
CA TYR A 402 -9.61 -12.26 3.75
C TYR A 402 -10.55 -13.48 3.75
N LEU A 403 -10.16 -14.56 3.08
CA LEU A 403 -10.99 -15.77 2.93
C LEU A 403 -11.37 -16.44 4.27
N ASN A 404 -10.59 -16.18 5.32
CA ASN A 404 -10.83 -16.70 6.67
C ASN A 404 -11.51 -15.67 7.59
N SER A 405 -11.91 -14.51 7.07
CA SER A 405 -12.62 -13.50 7.86
C SER A 405 -14.04 -13.96 8.17
N THR A 406 -14.52 -13.62 9.34
CA THR A 406 -15.94 -13.77 9.70
C THR A 406 -16.89 -12.96 8.82
N LEU A 407 -16.34 -12.00 8.03
CA LEU A 407 -17.06 -11.22 7.03
C LEU A 407 -17.16 -11.92 5.68
N ALA A 408 -16.42 -12.99 5.41
CA ALA A 408 -16.56 -13.76 4.18
C ALA A 408 -17.89 -14.51 4.19
N GLY A 409 -18.73 -14.20 3.20
CA GLY A 409 -20.06 -14.82 3.04
C GLY A 409 -20.02 -16.13 2.24
N ASP A 410 -21.19 -16.57 1.79
CA ASP A 410 -21.33 -17.74 0.94
C ASP A 410 -20.90 -17.43 -0.51
N SER A 411 -20.53 -18.47 -1.26
CA SER A 411 -20.06 -18.39 -2.63
C SER A 411 -20.68 -19.49 -3.49
N GLU A 412 -21.20 -19.10 -4.67
CA GLU A 412 -21.65 -19.99 -5.73
C GLU A 412 -20.74 -19.93 -6.98
N GLY A 413 -19.83 -18.95 -7.06
CA GLY A 413 -18.95 -18.66 -8.20
C GLY A 413 -17.52 -19.17 -8.04
N LYS A 414 -16.67 -18.75 -8.98
CA LYS A 414 -15.24 -19.08 -9.00
C LYS A 414 -14.43 -18.27 -7.98
N ILE A 415 -14.79 -17.01 -7.76
CA ILE A 415 -14.11 -16.12 -6.82
C ILE A 415 -14.81 -16.20 -5.49
N LYS A 416 -14.05 -16.46 -4.45
CA LYS A 416 -14.62 -16.61 -3.11
C LYS A 416 -14.73 -15.28 -2.38
N PRO A 417 -15.78 -15.07 -1.56
CA PRO A 417 -15.85 -13.96 -0.62
C PRO A 417 -14.58 -13.86 0.24
N GLY A 418 -14.14 -12.65 0.51
CA GLY A 418 -12.84 -12.37 1.08
C GLY A 418 -11.73 -12.12 0.04
N ALA A 419 -11.93 -12.49 -1.22
CA ALA A 419 -11.03 -12.13 -2.32
C ALA A 419 -11.28 -10.68 -2.80
N THR A 420 -10.29 -10.10 -3.46
CA THR A 420 -10.41 -8.79 -4.09
C THR A 420 -11.22 -8.87 -5.38
N LEU A 421 -11.98 -7.82 -5.68
CA LEU A 421 -12.59 -7.63 -7.00
C LEU A 421 -11.49 -7.69 -8.09
N PRO A 422 -11.63 -8.55 -9.11
CA PRO A 422 -10.67 -8.63 -10.20
C PRO A 422 -10.57 -7.30 -10.96
N ASP A 423 -9.37 -6.85 -11.24
CA ASP A 423 -9.09 -5.73 -12.12
C ASP A 423 -9.06 -6.23 -13.57
N VAL A 424 -10.22 -6.22 -14.23
CA VAL A 424 -10.39 -6.69 -15.62
C VAL A 424 -10.98 -5.59 -16.51
N PRO A 425 -10.73 -5.61 -17.82
CA PRO A 425 -11.31 -4.64 -18.74
C PRO A 425 -12.83 -4.84 -18.87
N ILE A 426 -13.55 -3.72 -18.77
CA ILE A 426 -14.97 -3.58 -19.06
C ILE A 426 -15.17 -2.33 -19.92
N GLU A 427 -16.36 -2.14 -20.48
CA GLU A 427 -16.72 -0.91 -21.20
C GLU A 427 -17.75 -0.10 -20.42
N ILE A 428 -17.49 1.19 -20.23
CA ILE A 428 -18.41 2.19 -19.69
C ILE A 428 -18.44 3.36 -20.67
N ASP A 429 -19.63 3.72 -21.15
CA ASP A 429 -19.83 4.81 -22.13
C ASP A 429 -18.97 4.67 -23.40
N GLY A 430 -18.68 3.42 -23.81
CA GLY A 430 -17.86 3.10 -24.98
C GLY A 430 -16.34 3.20 -24.76
N GLU A 431 -15.90 3.47 -23.53
CA GLU A 431 -14.48 3.46 -23.15
C GLU A 431 -14.12 2.17 -22.41
N THR A 432 -13.00 1.55 -22.80
CA THR A 432 -12.44 0.41 -22.06
C THR A 432 -11.76 0.90 -20.79
N VAL A 433 -12.24 0.46 -19.66
CA VAL A 433 -11.76 0.87 -18.32
C VAL A 433 -11.60 -0.34 -17.38
N SER A 434 -10.97 -0.13 -16.25
CA SER A 434 -10.90 -1.14 -15.18
C SER A 434 -12.27 -1.34 -14.52
N SER A 435 -12.62 -2.60 -14.24
CA SER A 435 -13.79 -2.98 -13.43
C SER A 435 -13.80 -2.35 -12.03
N ILE A 436 -12.65 -1.93 -11.51
CA ILE A 436 -12.52 -1.20 -10.25
C ILE A 436 -13.32 0.12 -10.28
N ARG A 437 -13.46 0.74 -11.46
CA ARG A 437 -14.26 1.96 -11.64
C ARG A 437 -15.72 1.80 -11.19
N LEU A 438 -16.26 0.59 -11.19
CA LEU A 438 -17.60 0.27 -10.68
C LEU A 438 -17.78 0.56 -9.18
N LEU A 439 -16.66 0.61 -8.43
CA LEU A 439 -16.68 0.89 -6.98
C LEU A 439 -16.76 2.38 -6.64
N ARG A 440 -16.62 3.27 -7.64
CA ARG A 440 -16.76 4.71 -7.43
C ARG A 440 -18.20 5.04 -7.04
N PRO A 441 -18.41 5.74 -5.90
CA PRO A 441 -19.76 5.98 -5.41
C PRO A 441 -20.48 7.03 -6.24
N ASP A 442 -21.77 6.84 -6.45
CA ASP A 442 -22.67 7.84 -7.08
C ASP A 442 -22.96 9.03 -6.18
N GLY A 443 -22.66 8.93 -4.89
CA GLY A 443 -22.93 9.98 -3.91
C GLY A 443 -22.32 9.70 -2.54
N SER A 444 -22.48 10.63 -1.61
CA SER A 444 -22.01 10.48 -0.24
C SER A 444 -22.82 9.41 0.51
N GLY A 445 -22.12 8.60 1.31
CA GLY A 445 -22.76 7.59 2.16
C GLY A 445 -22.99 6.23 1.52
N VAL A 446 -22.58 6.03 0.27
CA VAL A 446 -22.56 4.71 -0.38
C VAL A 446 -21.38 3.90 0.17
N PHE A 447 -21.67 2.74 0.76
CA PHE A 447 -20.68 1.84 1.34
C PHE A 447 -20.42 0.61 0.47
N TYR A 448 -21.46 0.02 -0.10
CA TYR A 448 -21.39 -1.24 -0.83
C TYR A 448 -21.76 -1.06 -2.28
N THR A 449 -21.16 -1.87 -3.15
CA THR A 449 -21.53 -1.98 -4.56
C THR A 449 -22.07 -3.37 -4.82
N LEU A 450 -23.29 -3.47 -5.32
CA LEU A 450 -23.88 -4.71 -5.79
C LEU A 450 -23.78 -4.78 -7.31
N LEU A 451 -22.96 -5.70 -7.78
CA LEU A 451 -22.77 -5.98 -9.20
C LEU A 451 -23.79 -7.04 -9.62
N LEU A 452 -24.65 -6.70 -10.56
CA LEU A 452 -25.72 -7.58 -11.05
C LEU A 452 -25.35 -8.16 -12.42
N MET A 453 -25.58 -9.45 -12.60
CA MET A 453 -25.41 -10.11 -13.88
C MET A 453 -26.55 -9.72 -14.85
N PRO A 454 -26.41 -9.93 -16.20
CA PRO A 454 -27.26 -9.27 -17.20
C PRO A 454 -28.75 -9.55 -17.09
N ASN A 455 -29.15 -10.74 -16.60
CA ASN A 455 -30.55 -11.14 -16.50
C ASN A 455 -31.08 -11.10 -15.05
N ALA A 456 -30.35 -10.45 -14.15
CA ALA A 456 -30.83 -10.21 -12.80
C ALA A 456 -31.94 -9.12 -12.84
N ASP A 457 -33.09 -9.41 -12.22
CA ASP A 457 -34.13 -8.40 -12.05
C ASP A 457 -33.76 -7.46 -10.88
N PRO A 458 -33.41 -6.18 -11.11
CA PRO A 458 -32.97 -5.29 -10.05
C PRO A 458 -33.97 -5.13 -8.91
N SER A 459 -35.26 -5.29 -9.19
CA SER A 459 -36.33 -5.14 -8.18
C SER A 459 -36.33 -6.26 -7.14
N ALA A 460 -35.69 -7.40 -7.45
CA ALA A 460 -35.59 -8.54 -6.54
C ALA A 460 -34.44 -8.42 -5.52
N TRP A 461 -33.55 -7.41 -5.68
CA TRP A 461 -32.36 -7.25 -4.88
C TRP A 461 -32.51 -6.23 -3.74
N PRO A 462 -31.74 -6.37 -2.65
CA PRO A 462 -31.80 -5.42 -1.54
C PRO A 462 -31.56 -3.99 -2.01
N THR A 463 -32.34 -3.06 -1.45
CA THR A 463 -32.18 -1.62 -1.65
C THR A 463 -31.94 -0.95 -0.31
N ALA A 464 -30.86 -0.18 -0.21
CA ALA A 464 -30.52 0.60 0.99
C ALA A 464 -29.77 1.86 0.58
N SER A 465 -29.87 2.92 1.35
CA SER A 465 -29.13 4.18 1.07
C SER A 465 -27.61 4.02 1.05
N MET A 466 -27.08 2.94 1.64
CA MET A 466 -25.67 2.62 1.66
C MET A 466 -25.22 1.68 0.51
N LEU A 467 -26.15 1.26 -0.38
CA LEU A 467 -25.91 0.28 -1.44
C LEU A 467 -26.17 0.91 -2.80
N GLN A 468 -25.20 0.85 -3.69
CA GLN A 468 -25.38 1.16 -5.12
C GLN A 468 -25.44 -0.12 -5.94
N HIS A 469 -26.18 -0.09 -7.03
CA HIS A 469 -26.28 -1.18 -7.98
C HIS A 469 -25.51 -0.83 -9.26
N ARG A 470 -24.88 -1.83 -9.89
CA ARG A 470 -24.26 -1.77 -11.22
C ARG A 470 -24.61 -3.03 -11.97
N GLN A 471 -25.29 -2.91 -13.09
CA GLN A 471 -25.76 -4.06 -13.86
C GLN A 471 -25.02 -4.18 -15.19
N LEU A 472 -24.51 -5.37 -15.46
CA LEU A 472 -23.91 -5.74 -16.75
C LEU A 472 -24.98 -5.68 -17.87
N GLY A 473 -24.65 -5.00 -18.97
CA GLY A 473 -25.55 -4.73 -20.08
C GLY A 473 -26.46 -3.49 -19.89
N CYS A 474 -26.33 -2.76 -18.74
CA CYS A 474 -27.04 -1.52 -18.45
C CYS A 474 -26.07 -0.40 -18.05
N ASP A 475 -25.28 -0.62 -17.00
CA ASP A 475 -24.33 0.38 -16.46
C ASP A 475 -22.91 0.17 -16.98
N PHE A 476 -22.59 -1.05 -17.46
CA PHE A 476 -21.33 -1.40 -18.08
C PHE A 476 -21.49 -2.61 -19.01
N ASP A 477 -20.57 -2.78 -19.95
CA ASP A 477 -20.52 -3.88 -20.89
C ASP A 477 -19.24 -4.72 -20.73
N ASP A 478 -19.33 -6.00 -21.12
CA ASP A 478 -18.25 -6.98 -21.06
C ASP A 478 -18.14 -7.75 -22.38
N PRO A 479 -17.82 -7.07 -23.51
CA PRO A 479 -17.88 -7.66 -24.84
C PRO A 479 -16.89 -8.82 -25.03
N GLN A 480 -15.78 -8.80 -24.32
CA GLN A 480 -14.76 -9.84 -24.36
C GLN A 480 -14.91 -10.90 -23.24
N ARG A 481 -15.97 -10.79 -22.42
CA ARG A 481 -16.30 -11.71 -21.34
C ARG A 481 -15.25 -11.81 -20.21
N HIS A 482 -14.34 -10.87 -20.11
CA HIS A 482 -13.31 -10.89 -19.05
C HIS A 482 -13.91 -10.87 -17.65
N PHE A 483 -14.89 -10.01 -17.42
CA PHE A 483 -15.62 -9.91 -16.16
C PHE A 483 -16.45 -11.17 -15.89
N SER A 484 -17.28 -11.57 -16.86
CA SER A 484 -18.14 -12.75 -16.74
C SER A 484 -17.34 -14.04 -16.50
N ASP A 485 -16.22 -14.21 -17.19
CA ASP A 485 -15.37 -15.41 -17.05
C ASP A 485 -14.59 -15.44 -15.74
N ALA A 486 -14.20 -14.25 -15.22
CA ALA A 486 -13.54 -14.13 -13.92
C ALA A 486 -14.47 -14.64 -12.80
N PHE A 487 -15.73 -14.23 -12.79
CA PHE A 487 -16.69 -14.61 -11.77
C PHE A 487 -17.28 -16.00 -11.99
N GLY A 488 -17.56 -16.37 -13.25
CA GLY A 488 -18.19 -17.65 -13.59
C GLY A 488 -19.58 -17.86 -12.99
N LEU A 489 -20.31 -16.75 -12.75
CA LEU A 489 -21.63 -16.74 -12.14
C LEU A 489 -22.75 -17.02 -13.16
N ARG A 490 -23.92 -17.41 -12.63
CA ARG A 490 -25.16 -17.49 -13.41
C ARG A 490 -25.57 -16.08 -13.85
N SER A 491 -26.27 -15.98 -14.98
CA SER A 491 -26.75 -14.69 -15.52
C SER A 491 -27.76 -13.95 -14.65
N THR A 492 -28.26 -14.60 -13.60
CA THR A 492 -29.23 -14.03 -12.63
C THR A 492 -28.63 -13.78 -11.25
N SER A 493 -27.32 -13.97 -11.06
CA SER A 493 -26.65 -13.79 -9.78
C SER A 493 -26.18 -12.35 -9.55
N GLY A 494 -25.77 -12.03 -8.32
CA GLY A 494 -25.14 -10.78 -7.93
C GLY A 494 -23.90 -10.98 -7.10
N VAL A 495 -23.05 -9.96 -7.06
CA VAL A 495 -21.81 -9.90 -6.27
C VAL A 495 -21.83 -8.64 -5.41
N LEU A 496 -21.78 -8.80 -4.10
CA LEU A 496 -21.66 -7.71 -3.16
C LEU A 496 -20.20 -7.39 -2.89
N VAL A 497 -19.80 -6.15 -3.13
CA VAL A 497 -18.42 -5.68 -2.93
C VAL A 497 -18.39 -4.63 -1.82
N ARG A 498 -17.44 -4.77 -0.91
CA ARG A 498 -17.17 -3.88 0.22
C ARG A 498 -16.48 -2.59 -0.25
N PRO A 499 -16.49 -1.53 0.60
CA PRO A 499 -15.82 -0.26 0.30
C PRO A 499 -14.31 -0.35 0.02
N ASP A 500 -13.65 -1.40 0.52
CA ASP A 500 -12.22 -1.69 0.33
C ASP A 500 -11.93 -2.60 -0.89
N GLY A 501 -12.95 -2.80 -1.75
CA GLY A 501 -12.83 -3.58 -2.98
C GLY A 501 -12.78 -5.10 -2.75
N VAL A 502 -13.18 -5.57 -1.57
CA VAL A 502 -13.24 -7.00 -1.24
C VAL A 502 -14.65 -7.54 -1.48
N ILE A 503 -14.75 -8.70 -2.07
CA ILE A 503 -16.03 -9.40 -2.28
C ILE A 503 -16.55 -9.87 -0.93
N ALA A 504 -17.75 -9.41 -0.58
CA ALA A 504 -18.43 -9.75 0.68
C ALA A 504 -19.22 -11.04 0.58
N ALA A 505 -20.02 -11.17 -0.49
CA ALA A 505 -20.86 -12.31 -0.77
C ALA A 505 -21.19 -12.36 -2.27
N GLU A 506 -21.58 -13.53 -2.75
CA GLU A 506 -22.09 -13.70 -4.11
C GLU A 506 -23.20 -14.74 -4.13
N GLY A 507 -24.12 -14.64 -5.10
CA GLY A 507 -25.21 -15.59 -5.26
C GLY A 507 -26.57 -14.95 -5.49
N SER A 508 -27.60 -15.46 -4.79
CA SER A 508 -29.00 -15.01 -4.90
C SER A 508 -29.30 -13.74 -4.09
N PRO A 509 -30.44 -13.05 -4.36
CA PRO A 509 -30.89 -11.92 -3.54
C PRO A 509 -30.97 -12.26 -2.05
N SER A 510 -31.45 -13.44 -1.69
CA SER A 510 -31.55 -13.89 -0.30
C SER A 510 -30.19 -14.08 0.38
N ALA A 511 -29.17 -14.55 -0.35
CA ALA A 511 -27.81 -14.66 0.19
C ALA A 511 -27.21 -13.30 0.49
N ILE A 512 -27.37 -12.34 -0.42
CA ILE A 512 -26.90 -10.96 -0.24
C ILE A 512 -27.66 -10.25 0.91
N GLN A 513 -28.97 -10.40 0.98
CA GLN A 513 -29.80 -9.86 2.06
C GLN A 513 -29.34 -10.41 3.42
N ALA A 514 -29.18 -11.74 3.53
CA ALA A 514 -28.71 -12.39 4.75
C ALA A 514 -27.33 -11.89 5.21
N TRP A 515 -26.43 -11.58 4.26
CA TRP A 515 -25.13 -10.99 4.59
C TRP A 515 -25.27 -9.58 5.14
N LEU A 516 -26.10 -8.72 4.52
CA LEU A 516 -26.34 -7.35 4.97
C LEU A 516 -27.00 -7.28 6.35
N GLU A 517 -27.85 -8.24 6.70
CA GLU A 517 -28.55 -8.30 8.00
C GLU A 517 -27.66 -8.79 9.15
N ARG A 518 -26.55 -9.49 8.85
CA ARG A 518 -25.58 -9.93 9.87
C ARG A 518 -24.66 -8.82 10.37
N LYS A 519 -24.68 -7.64 9.75
CA LYS A 519 -23.74 -6.52 9.97
C LYS A 519 -24.45 -5.32 10.53
#